data_330b5d5d6db2ad3d810d36a0d27a6ef4
#
_entry.id   330b5d5d6db2ad3d810d36a0d27a6ef4
#
_cell.length_a   1.000
_cell.length_b   1.000
_cell.length_c   1.000
_cell.angle_alpha   90.00
_cell.angle_beta   90.00
_cell.angle_gamma   90.00
#
_symmetry.space_group_name_H-M   'P 1'
#
loop_
_entity.id
_entity.type
_entity.pdbx_description
1 polymer ?
#
loop_
_entity_poly.entity_id
_entity_poly.type
_entity_poly.pdbx_seq_one_letter_code
_entity_poly.pdbx_strand_id
1 'polypeptide(L)'
;YINMPCKKCKDGKVKWGERGECKYDTIEECENANADYYEQAKTTRIVELIIEDDNQELAIDAISLVSAPAIEQDFVFFGKEKHNLTFAKVDEEKRMLVSPALIPNKQIFRYDPNTDSEYYVYFSPATIRKASELYLKHNNHHKATYEHSDRVSGVLTTESWIKEGDSDKSKMYGYDLPNGTWFVKMKIENDELWSKIKEGELKGLSIEGYFIDKMQKMSEKQPTDLEILSALNEL
;
A
#
# COMPACT_ATOMS: atom_id res chain seq x y z
N TYR A 1 -15.55 -10.37 -6.67
CA TYR A 1 -16.20 -11.69 -6.53
C TYR A 1 -15.79 -12.25 -5.18
N ILE A 2 -16.68 -12.16 -4.18
CA ILE A 2 -16.51 -12.84 -2.90
C ILE A 2 -16.54 -14.34 -3.21
N ASN A 3 -15.43 -15.01 -2.97
CA ASN A 3 -15.34 -16.46 -3.11
C ASN A 3 -16.29 -17.06 -2.07
N MET A 4 -17.46 -17.51 -2.50
CA MET A 4 -18.46 -18.10 -1.59
C MET A 4 -17.84 -19.33 -0.92
N PRO A 5 -17.68 -19.33 0.41
CA PRO A 5 -16.99 -20.42 1.10
C PRO A 5 -17.85 -21.71 1.18
N CYS A 6 -19.17 -21.64 0.96
CA CYS A 6 -20.03 -22.81 0.88
C CYS A 6 -19.99 -23.44 -0.52
N LYS A 7 -19.59 -24.71 -0.62
CA LYS A 7 -19.39 -25.43 -1.89
C LYS A 7 -20.18 -26.72 -1.94
N LYS A 8 -20.80 -26.99 -3.11
CA LYS A 8 -21.51 -28.25 -3.34
C LYS A 8 -20.53 -29.43 -3.44
N CYS A 9 -20.85 -30.51 -2.79
CA CYS A 9 -20.17 -31.78 -2.83
C CYS A 9 -20.73 -32.69 -3.96
N LYS A 10 -20.02 -33.76 -4.27
CA LYS A 10 -20.45 -34.71 -5.31
C LYS A 10 -21.69 -35.53 -4.93
N ASP A 11 -21.98 -35.66 -3.65
CA ASP A 11 -23.14 -36.36 -3.07
C ASP A 11 -24.40 -35.47 -2.96
N GLY A 12 -24.33 -34.23 -3.47
CA GLY A 12 -25.42 -33.26 -3.43
C GLY A 12 -25.48 -32.41 -2.17
N LYS A 13 -24.72 -32.76 -1.11
CA LYS A 13 -24.57 -31.97 0.10
C LYS A 13 -23.69 -30.74 -0.09
N VAL A 14 -23.58 -29.94 0.93
CA VAL A 14 -22.78 -28.71 0.93
C VAL A 14 -21.75 -28.74 2.05
N LYS A 15 -20.59 -28.20 1.81
CA LYS A 15 -19.50 -28.07 2.78
C LYS A 15 -19.04 -26.64 2.93
N TRP A 16 -18.46 -26.33 4.09
CA TRP A 16 -17.79 -25.08 4.36
C TRP A 16 -16.34 -25.11 3.89
N GLY A 17 -15.98 -24.19 2.99
CA GLY A 17 -14.61 -24.07 2.49
C GLY A 17 -14.14 -25.25 1.63
N GLU A 18 -12.83 -25.29 1.35
CA GLU A 18 -12.23 -26.34 0.51
C GLU A 18 -12.10 -27.68 1.24
N ARG A 19 -11.84 -27.65 2.55
CA ARG A 19 -11.51 -28.82 3.37
C ARG A 19 -12.61 -29.24 4.34
N GLY A 20 -13.78 -28.55 4.31
CA GLY A 20 -14.91 -28.86 5.17
C GLY A 20 -15.58 -30.19 4.83
N GLU A 21 -16.30 -30.76 5.81
CA GLU A 21 -17.14 -31.95 5.62
C GLU A 21 -18.44 -31.61 4.88
N CYS A 22 -18.88 -32.51 4.01
CA CYS A 22 -20.16 -32.42 3.28
C CYS A 22 -21.32 -32.78 4.22
N LYS A 23 -21.81 -31.84 5.02
CA LYS A 23 -22.80 -32.09 6.09
C LYS A 23 -24.08 -31.29 5.97
N TYR A 24 -24.11 -30.18 5.24
CA TYR A 24 -25.29 -29.34 5.09
C TYR A 24 -26.10 -29.79 3.89
N ASP A 25 -27.45 -29.69 3.98
CA ASP A 25 -28.31 -30.11 2.89
C ASP A 25 -28.50 -29.00 1.85
N THR A 26 -28.35 -27.73 2.25
CA THR A 26 -28.47 -26.56 1.35
C THR A 26 -27.30 -25.56 1.55
N ILE A 27 -27.09 -24.70 0.55
CA ILE A 27 -26.17 -23.59 0.66
C ILE A 27 -26.59 -22.64 1.77
N GLU A 28 -27.91 -22.35 1.85
CA GLU A 28 -28.49 -21.47 2.89
C GLU A 28 -28.26 -22.00 4.30
N GLU A 29 -28.40 -23.30 4.52
CA GLU A 29 -28.07 -23.93 5.82
C GLU A 29 -26.58 -23.80 6.17
N CYS A 30 -25.70 -24.00 5.20
CA CYS A 30 -24.27 -23.82 5.37
C CYS A 30 -23.92 -22.34 5.68
N GLU A 31 -24.53 -21.39 5.01
CA GLU A 31 -24.34 -19.96 5.22
C GLU A 31 -24.85 -19.51 6.60
N ASN A 32 -26.03 -19.94 6.99
CA ASN A 32 -26.63 -19.66 8.30
C ASN A 32 -25.79 -20.25 9.45
N ALA A 33 -25.28 -21.47 9.26
CA ALA A 33 -24.41 -22.12 10.27
C ALA A 33 -23.03 -21.42 10.41
N ASN A 34 -22.67 -20.57 9.48
CA ASN A 34 -21.42 -19.79 9.47
C ASN A 34 -21.73 -18.29 9.29
N ALA A 35 -22.84 -17.82 9.84
CA ALA A 35 -23.31 -16.44 9.69
C ALA A 35 -22.28 -15.40 10.17
N ASP A 36 -21.56 -15.69 11.24
CA ASP A 36 -20.50 -14.82 11.78
C ASP A 36 -19.41 -14.50 10.74
N TYR A 37 -19.07 -15.47 9.89
CA TYR A 37 -18.13 -15.22 8.80
C TYR A 37 -18.68 -14.26 7.76
N TYR A 38 -19.95 -14.40 7.41
CA TYR A 38 -20.58 -13.50 6.43
C TYR A 38 -20.84 -12.11 7.03
N GLU A 39 -21.12 -12.03 8.31
CA GLU A 39 -21.21 -10.76 9.04
C GLU A 39 -19.85 -10.06 9.08
N GLN A 40 -18.78 -10.77 9.41
CA GLN A 40 -17.41 -10.24 9.36
C GLN A 40 -16.99 -9.85 7.93
N ALA A 41 -17.34 -10.66 6.91
CA ALA A 41 -17.07 -10.33 5.51
C ALA A 41 -17.88 -9.13 5.00
N LYS A 42 -19.10 -8.91 5.53
CA LYS A 42 -19.92 -7.71 5.24
C LYS A 42 -19.37 -6.44 5.91
N THR A 43 -18.59 -6.58 6.98
CA THR A 43 -18.09 -5.45 7.76
C THR A 43 -16.62 -5.13 7.48
N THR A 44 -15.94 -5.83 6.56
CA THR A 44 -14.58 -5.46 6.18
C THR A 44 -14.58 -4.07 5.53
N ARG A 45 -14.20 -3.09 6.32
CA ARG A 45 -14.15 -1.69 5.90
C ARG A 45 -12.97 -1.50 4.94
N ILE A 46 -13.22 -0.92 3.77
CA ILE A 46 -12.19 -0.53 2.81
C ILE A 46 -12.24 0.99 2.67
N VAL A 47 -11.11 1.63 2.95
CA VAL A 47 -11.04 3.08 3.09
C VAL A 47 -10.02 3.67 2.11
N GLU A 48 -10.43 4.68 1.34
CA GLU A 48 -9.50 5.48 0.57
C GLU A 48 -8.79 6.48 1.49
N LEU A 49 -7.46 6.42 1.50
CA LEU A 49 -6.64 7.44 2.15
C LEU A 49 -6.38 8.61 1.20
N ILE A 50 -6.56 9.81 1.69
CA ILE A 50 -6.35 11.05 0.93
C ILE A 50 -5.40 12.01 1.66
N ILE A 51 -4.89 13.01 0.94
CA ILE A 51 -4.06 14.09 1.48
C ILE A 51 -4.94 15.33 1.58
N GLU A 52 -5.08 15.87 2.79
CA GLU A 52 -5.73 17.16 3.01
C GLU A 52 -4.88 18.32 2.52
N ASP A 53 -5.56 19.39 2.09
CA ASP A 53 -4.86 20.58 1.60
C ASP A 53 -4.12 21.31 2.72
N ASP A 54 -4.67 21.30 3.93
CA ASP A 54 -4.07 21.95 5.10
C ASP A 54 -2.86 21.17 5.67
N ASN A 55 -2.73 19.88 5.33
CA ASN A 55 -1.68 19.00 5.83
C ASN A 55 -0.69 18.54 4.74
N GLN A 56 -0.60 19.27 3.62
CA GLN A 56 0.27 18.89 2.50
C GLN A 56 1.75 18.75 2.89
N GLU A 57 2.22 19.54 3.84
CA GLU A 57 3.62 19.48 4.31
C GLU A 57 3.96 18.18 5.01
N LEU A 58 2.97 17.54 5.64
CA LEU A 58 3.11 16.29 6.38
C LEU A 58 2.71 15.06 5.55
N ALA A 59 2.22 15.27 4.32
CA ALA A 59 1.63 14.19 3.51
C ALA A 59 2.58 13.02 3.28
N ILE A 60 3.86 13.32 2.99
CA ILE A 60 4.94 12.32 2.94
C ILE A 60 6.14 12.90 3.65
N ASP A 61 6.42 12.42 4.85
CA ASP A 61 7.54 12.91 5.65
C ASP A 61 8.84 12.17 5.32
N ALA A 62 8.77 10.85 5.16
CA ALA A 62 9.93 10.02 4.88
C ALA A 62 9.56 8.74 4.13
N ILE A 63 10.58 8.06 3.60
CA ILE A 63 10.48 6.69 3.11
C ILE A 63 11.27 5.79 4.07
N SER A 64 10.63 4.75 4.60
CA SER A 64 11.24 3.76 5.47
C SER A 64 11.78 2.57 4.68
N LEU A 65 12.98 2.10 5.05
CA LEU A 65 13.50 0.82 4.63
C LEU A 65 13.01 -0.24 5.64
N VAL A 66 12.33 -1.25 5.16
CA VAL A 66 11.64 -2.23 6.00
C VAL A 66 11.90 -3.67 5.60
N SER A 67 11.80 -4.57 6.57
CA SER A 67 11.88 -6.01 6.35
C SER A 67 10.60 -6.58 5.72
N ALA A 68 9.43 -5.97 6.02
CA ALA A 68 8.13 -6.38 5.53
C ALA A 68 7.34 -5.18 4.96
N PRO A 69 7.48 -4.89 3.66
CA PRO A 69 6.79 -3.75 3.05
C PRO A 69 5.27 -3.95 3.02
N ALA A 70 4.52 -2.93 3.44
CA ALA A 70 3.06 -2.97 3.48
C ALA A 70 2.41 -3.16 2.08
N ILE A 71 3.11 -2.78 1.02
CA ILE A 71 2.68 -3.00 -0.36
C ILE A 71 3.04 -4.39 -0.90
N GLU A 72 3.65 -5.26 -0.09
CA GLU A 72 4.07 -6.64 -0.44
C GLU A 72 4.90 -6.72 -1.73
N GLN A 73 5.78 -5.75 -1.94
CA GLN A 73 6.71 -5.70 -3.07
C GLN A 73 8.12 -5.44 -2.57
N ASP A 74 9.02 -6.34 -2.94
CA ASP A 74 10.44 -6.20 -2.63
C ASP A 74 11.10 -5.18 -3.57
N PHE A 75 12.14 -4.51 -3.08
CA PHE A 75 12.97 -3.67 -3.94
C PHE A 75 13.98 -4.51 -4.75
N VAL A 76 14.41 -3.95 -5.87
CA VAL A 76 15.53 -4.47 -6.67
C VAL A 76 16.77 -3.61 -6.38
N PHE A 77 17.87 -4.24 -6.00
CA PHE A 77 19.13 -3.54 -5.79
C PHE A 77 20.21 -4.01 -6.77
N PHE A 78 21.14 -3.13 -7.08
CA PHE A 78 22.22 -3.38 -8.02
C PHE A 78 23.44 -3.92 -7.26
N GLY A 79 23.84 -5.17 -7.56
CA GLY A 79 24.96 -5.83 -6.88
C GLY A 79 24.89 -7.34 -6.78
N LYS A 80 23.74 -7.97 -7.12
CA LYS A 80 23.62 -9.43 -7.23
C LYS A 80 23.48 -9.88 -8.69
N GLU A 81 24.23 -10.91 -9.09
CA GLU A 81 24.31 -11.47 -10.44
C GLU A 81 23.01 -12.10 -11.00
N LYS A 82 21.87 -12.00 -10.33
CA LYS A 82 20.63 -12.72 -10.71
C LYS A 82 19.69 -11.95 -11.62
N HIS A 83 19.91 -10.68 -11.86
CA HIS A 83 19.12 -9.94 -12.83
C HIS A 83 19.99 -9.70 -14.07
N ASN A 84 19.68 -10.40 -15.18
CA ASN A 84 20.27 -10.20 -16.51
C ASN A 84 19.94 -8.80 -17.07
N LEU A 85 20.27 -7.76 -16.33
CA LEU A 85 20.36 -6.43 -16.86
C LEU A 85 21.72 -6.32 -17.51
N THR A 86 21.74 -6.39 -18.85
CA THR A 86 22.92 -6.17 -19.68
C THR A 86 23.35 -4.70 -19.58
N PHE A 87 23.80 -4.28 -18.40
CA PHE A 87 24.58 -3.07 -18.27
C PHE A 87 26.05 -3.45 -18.21
N ALA A 88 26.81 -2.88 -19.15
CA ALA A 88 28.23 -3.10 -19.32
C ALA A 88 28.94 -3.23 -17.97
N LYS A 89 29.83 -4.23 -17.89
CA LYS A 89 30.85 -4.39 -16.86
C LYS A 89 31.55 -3.05 -16.61
N VAL A 90 31.04 -2.22 -15.76
CA VAL A 90 31.84 -1.20 -15.04
C VAL A 90 31.07 -0.77 -13.81
N ASP A 91 31.74 -0.89 -12.71
CA ASP A 91 31.60 -0.33 -11.39
C ASP A 91 31.02 -1.26 -10.33
N GLU A 92 31.94 -1.58 -9.47
CA GLU A 92 31.75 -2.04 -8.12
C GLU A 92 30.57 -1.31 -7.48
N GLU A 93 29.63 -2.10 -7.04
CA GLU A 93 28.52 -1.80 -6.17
C GLU A 93 27.99 -0.35 -6.17
N LYS A 94 27.12 -0.02 -7.13
CA LYS A 94 26.52 1.35 -7.19
C LYS A 94 25.69 1.71 -5.96
N ARG A 95 25.43 0.75 -5.07
CA ARG A 95 24.59 0.90 -3.87
C ARG A 95 23.26 1.58 -4.18
N MET A 96 22.62 1.13 -5.25
CA MET A 96 21.35 1.64 -5.71
C MET A 96 20.27 0.59 -5.53
N LEU A 97 19.08 1.02 -5.14
CA LEU A 97 17.87 0.21 -5.17
C LEU A 97 16.76 0.92 -5.95
N VAL A 98 15.85 0.15 -6.50
CA VAL A 98 14.62 0.61 -7.12
C VAL A 98 13.45 -0.11 -6.46
N SER A 99 12.41 0.61 -6.14
CA SER A 99 11.20 0.06 -5.53
C SER A 99 9.96 0.84 -5.91
N PRO A 100 8.80 0.19 -6.02
CA PRO A 100 7.54 0.92 -5.87
C PRO A 100 7.45 1.47 -4.44
N ALA A 101 6.97 2.69 -4.33
CA ALA A 101 6.69 3.36 -3.06
C ALA A 101 5.20 3.26 -2.71
N LEU A 102 4.31 3.45 -3.70
CA LEU A 102 2.86 3.25 -3.59
C LEU A 102 2.32 2.62 -4.87
N ILE A 103 1.37 1.70 -4.71
CA ILE A 103 0.69 1.01 -5.81
C ILE A 103 -0.79 1.41 -5.78
N PRO A 104 -1.37 1.91 -6.90
CA PRO A 104 -2.75 2.39 -6.93
C PRO A 104 -3.74 1.26 -6.66
N ASN A 105 -4.72 1.56 -5.83
CA ASN A 105 -5.83 0.67 -5.47
C ASN A 105 -5.42 -0.66 -4.82
N LYS A 106 -4.13 -0.80 -4.46
CA LYS A 106 -3.70 -1.95 -3.67
C LYS A 106 -4.21 -1.81 -2.24
N GLN A 107 -4.94 -2.83 -1.80
CA GLN A 107 -5.43 -2.89 -0.43
C GLN A 107 -4.29 -3.23 0.54
N ILE A 108 -4.16 -2.44 1.58
CA ILE A 108 -3.16 -2.57 2.64
C ILE A 108 -3.90 -2.84 3.93
N PHE A 109 -3.61 -3.96 4.56
CA PHE A 109 -4.21 -4.35 5.84
C PHE A 109 -3.87 -3.35 6.95
N ARG A 110 -4.86 -3.07 7.80
CA ARG A 110 -4.72 -2.26 9.02
C ARG A 110 -5.53 -2.88 10.14
N TYR A 111 -5.05 -2.71 11.35
CA TYR A 111 -5.74 -3.10 12.57
C TYR A 111 -5.84 -1.88 13.48
N ASP A 112 -7.04 -1.62 13.99
CA ASP A 112 -7.29 -0.57 14.96
C ASP A 112 -7.44 -1.19 16.37
N PRO A 113 -6.45 -1.02 17.25
CA PRO A 113 -6.49 -1.61 18.59
C PRO A 113 -7.54 -0.97 19.51
N ASN A 114 -8.04 0.24 19.19
CA ASN A 114 -9.04 0.91 20.02
C ASN A 114 -10.45 0.34 19.80
N THR A 115 -10.73 -0.11 18.59
CA THR A 115 -12.03 -0.67 18.20
C THR A 115 -11.97 -2.18 17.98
N ASP A 116 -10.79 -2.80 18.16
CA ASP A 116 -10.53 -4.22 17.87
C ASP A 116 -11.04 -4.63 16.49
N SER A 117 -10.79 -3.78 15.49
CA SER A 117 -11.31 -3.98 14.15
C SER A 117 -10.21 -4.02 13.09
N GLU A 118 -10.40 -4.94 12.14
CA GLU A 118 -9.57 -5.08 10.97
C GLU A 118 -10.21 -4.32 9.80
N TYR A 119 -9.38 -3.63 9.02
CA TYR A 119 -9.83 -2.92 7.84
C TYR A 119 -8.72 -2.84 6.79
N TYR A 120 -9.07 -2.42 5.59
CA TYR A 120 -8.12 -2.19 4.52
C TYR A 120 -8.12 -0.73 4.12
N VAL A 121 -6.93 -0.23 3.78
CA VAL A 121 -6.80 1.10 3.18
C VAL A 121 -6.21 0.98 1.78
N TYR A 122 -6.47 1.96 0.93
CA TYR A 122 -5.86 2.08 -0.38
C TYR A 122 -5.64 3.54 -0.77
N PHE A 123 -4.80 3.74 -1.76
CA PHE A 123 -4.53 5.04 -2.35
C PHE A 123 -5.01 5.06 -3.80
N SER A 124 -5.77 6.07 -4.19
CA SER A 124 -6.13 6.27 -5.60
C SER A 124 -4.92 6.77 -6.42
N PRO A 125 -4.92 6.60 -7.75
CA PRO A 125 -3.86 7.15 -8.61
C PRO A 125 -3.65 8.66 -8.42
N ALA A 126 -4.73 9.40 -8.16
CA ALA A 126 -4.68 10.85 -7.92
C ALA A 126 -3.95 11.18 -6.62
N THR A 127 -4.27 10.47 -5.54
CA THR A 127 -3.59 10.63 -4.24
C THR A 127 -2.11 10.27 -4.33
N ILE A 128 -1.77 9.18 -5.06
CA ILE A 128 -0.38 8.76 -5.26
C ILE A 128 0.41 9.82 -6.03
N ARG A 129 -0.15 10.40 -7.08
CA ARG A 129 0.49 11.48 -7.84
C ARG A 129 0.74 12.69 -6.94
N LYS A 130 -0.26 13.14 -6.20
CA LYS A 130 -0.14 14.25 -5.23
C LYS A 130 0.94 13.96 -4.19
N ALA A 131 0.98 12.75 -3.63
CA ALA A 131 1.99 12.31 -2.67
C ALA A 131 3.41 12.39 -3.25
N SER A 132 3.63 11.88 -4.46
CA SER A 132 4.94 11.91 -5.12
C SER A 132 5.45 13.32 -5.42
N GLU A 133 4.55 14.23 -5.80
CA GLU A 133 4.86 15.64 -6.05
C GLU A 133 5.22 16.36 -4.75
N LEU A 134 4.44 16.17 -3.68
CA LEU A 134 4.68 16.77 -2.37
C LEU A 134 5.98 16.27 -1.72
N TYR A 135 6.32 14.98 -1.90
CA TYR A 135 7.57 14.41 -1.44
C TYR A 135 8.79 15.18 -1.98
N LEU A 136 8.79 15.53 -3.26
CA LEU A 136 9.86 16.32 -3.87
C LEU A 136 9.74 17.80 -3.52
N LYS A 137 8.52 18.37 -3.53
CA LYS A 137 8.27 19.79 -3.22
C LYS A 137 8.80 20.19 -1.85
N HIS A 138 8.67 19.29 -0.86
CA HIS A 138 9.12 19.54 0.51
C HIS A 138 10.53 19.04 0.81
N ASN A 139 11.34 18.75 -0.23
CA ASN A 139 12.72 18.31 -0.10
C ASN A 139 12.91 17.05 0.78
N ASN A 140 11.95 16.10 0.73
CA ASN A 140 11.98 14.90 1.54
C ASN A 140 12.84 13.77 0.94
N HIS A 141 13.44 14.00 -0.22
CA HIS A 141 14.25 13.03 -0.97
C HIS A 141 15.51 12.54 -0.22
N HIS A 142 15.90 13.19 0.87
CA HIS A 142 17.01 12.78 1.75
C HIS A 142 16.55 12.36 3.15
N LYS A 143 15.23 12.27 3.37
CA LYS A 143 14.67 11.83 4.63
C LYS A 143 14.27 10.36 4.52
N ALA A 144 14.94 9.53 5.29
CA ALA A 144 14.64 8.11 5.40
C ALA A 144 14.62 7.65 6.83
N THR A 145 13.90 6.55 7.09
CA THR A 145 13.86 5.90 8.39
C THR A 145 14.18 4.41 8.23
N TYR A 146 14.46 3.76 9.34
CA TYR A 146 14.64 2.33 9.46
C TYR A 146 13.49 1.76 10.29
N GLU A 147 12.76 0.78 9.73
CA GLU A 147 11.60 0.12 10.38
C GLU A 147 10.61 1.09 11.05
N HIS A 148 10.33 2.24 10.41
CA HIS A 148 9.44 3.29 10.90
C HIS A 148 9.82 3.90 12.26
N SER A 149 11.04 3.71 12.72
CA SER A 149 11.47 4.16 14.05
C SER A 149 12.57 5.22 13.98
N ASP A 150 13.72 4.84 13.49
CA ASP A 150 14.93 5.66 13.57
C ASP A 150 15.18 6.43 12.26
N ARG A 151 15.42 7.73 12.37
CA ARG A 151 15.94 8.51 11.24
C ARG A 151 17.33 8.03 10.87
N VAL A 152 17.56 7.76 9.60
CA VAL A 152 18.84 7.31 9.08
C VAL A 152 19.42 8.29 8.09
N SER A 153 20.75 8.44 8.12
CA SER A 153 21.52 9.26 7.18
C SER A 153 22.13 8.39 6.08
N GLY A 154 22.61 9.02 5.01
CA GLY A 154 23.26 8.32 3.90
C GLY A 154 22.27 7.56 3.00
N VAL A 155 21.02 8.01 2.95
CA VAL A 155 20.00 7.54 2.03
C VAL A 155 19.48 8.73 1.23
N LEU A 156 19.52 8.60 -0.10
CA LEU A 156 19.11 9.66 -1.01
C LEU A 156 18.23 9.10 -2.13
N THR A 157 17.02 9.63 -2.28
CA THR A 157 16.20 9.38 -3.47
C THR A 157 16.76 10.15 -4.66
N THR A 158 17.28 9.44 -5.63
CA THR A 158 17.89 9.99 -6.84
C THR A 158 16.94 10.11 -8.02
N GLU A 159 15.90 9.28 -8.05
CA GLU A 159 14.84 9.34 -9.04
C GLU A 159 13.49 9.07 -8.36
N SER A 160 12.46 9.79 -8.81
CA SER A 160 11.06 9.61 -8.39
C SER A 160 10.19 9.77 -9.62
N TRP A 161 9.32 8.79 -9.91
CA TRP A 161 8.46 8.84 -11.10
C TRP A 161 7.17 8.07 -10.91
N ILE A 162 6.14 8.46 -11.64
CA ILE A 162 4.90 7.71 -11.78
C ILE A 162 4.99 6.85 -13.03
N LYS A 163 4.69 5.56 -12.91
CA LYS A 163 4.63 4.66 -14.05
C LYS A 163 3.51 5.08 -15.01
N GLU A 164 3.87 5.29 -16.27
CA GLU A 164 2.94 5.62 -17.34
C GLU A 164 3.22 4.76 -18.59
N GLY A 165 2.19 4.03 -19.01
CA GLY A 165 2.24 3.18 -20.21
C GLY A 165 3.05 1.88 -20.05
N ASP A 166 3.05 1.12 -21.14
CA ASP A 166 3.62 -0.23 -21.15
C ASP A 166 5.14 -0.26 -21.38
N SER A 167 5.72 0.84 -21.86
CA SER A 167 7.16 0.96 -22.12
C SER A 167 7.91 1.65 -20.98
N ASP A 168 7.28 1.75 -19.80
CA ASP A 168 7.88 2.38 -18.63
C ASP A 168 9.16 1.64 -18.18
N LYS A 169 10.13 2.42 -17.71
CA LYS A 169 11.44 1.90 -17.25
C LYS A 169 11.34 0.91 -16.07
N SER A 170 10.23 0.88 -15.33
CA SER A 170 10.00 -0.09 -14.27
C SER A 170 10.10 -1.54 -14.75
N LYS A 171 9.73 -1.80 -16.01
CA LYS A 171 9.89 -3.13 -16.62
C LYS A 171 11.34 -3.60 -16.74
N MET A 172 12.28 -2.67 -16.92
CA MET A 172 13.72 -2.99 -16.94
C MET A 172 14.21 -3.53 -15.59
N TYR A 173 13.49 -3.21 -14.51
CA TYR A 173 13.76 -3.69 -13.16
C TYR A 173 12.93 -4.93 -12.78
N GLY A 174 12.17 -5.49 -13.74
CA GLY A 174 11.37 -6.71 -13.54
C GLY A 174 9.99 -6.47 -12.90
N TYR A 175 9.55 -5.21 -12.80
CA TYR A 175 8.22 -4.91 -12.26
C TYR A 175 7.14 -4.92 -13.34
N ASP A 176 6.04 -5.63 -13.05
CA ASP A 176 4.79 -5.59 -13.84
C ASP A 176 3.65 -5.09 -12.96
N LEU A 177 3.65 -3.78 -12.71
CA LEU A 177 2.68 -3.10 -11.83
C LEU A 177 1.79 -2.16 -12.65
N PRO A 178 0.61 -1.78 -12.14
CA PRO A 178 -0.33 -0.93 -12.87
C PRO A 178 0.21 0.49 -13.11
N ASN A 179 -0.33 1.16 -14.14
CA ASN A 179 -0.09 2.60 -14.35
C ASN A 179 -0.57 3.40 -13.14
N GLY A 180 0.13 4.47 -12.81
CA GLY A 180 -0.11 5.25 -11.59
C GLY A 180 0.70 4.77 -10.38
N THR A 181 1.46 3.67 -10.49
CA THR A 181 2.41 3.26 -9.44
C THR A 181 3.51 4.30 -9.32
N TRP A 182 3.76 4.74 -8.09
CA TRP A 182 4.89 5.61 -7.77
C TRP A 182 6.13 4.78 -7.47
N PHE A 183 7.19 5.01 -8.23
CA PHE A 183 8.50 4.40 -8.07
C PHE A 183 9.53 5.40 -7.58
N VAL A 184 10.47 4.90 -6.80
CA VAL A 184 11.67 5.64 -6.40
C VAL A 184 12.93 4.80 -6.67
N LYS A 185 14.02 5.51 -6.94
CA LYS A 185 15.36 4.94 -6.99
C LYS A 185 16.21 5.64 -5.94
N MET A 186 16.86 4.87 -5.11
CA MET A 186 17.57 5.39 -3.95
C MET A 186 19.05 4.97 -3.97
N LYS A 187 19.90 5.89 -3.57
CA LYS A 187 21.33 5.66 -3.28
C LYS A 187 21.48 5.39 -1.79
N ILE A 188 22.17 4.32 -1.43
CA ILE A 188 22.42 3.94 -0.04
C ILE A 188 23.92 4.10 0.24
N GLU A 189 24.30 5.19 0.87
CA GLU A 189 25.69 5.48 1.25
C GLU A 189 26.01 4.92 2.64
N ASN A 190 24.99 4.60 3.44
CA ASN A 190 25.10 4.01 4.76
C ASN A 190 25.55 2.54 4.66
N ASP A 191 26.71 2.21 5.20
CA ASP A 191 27.31 0.88 5.10
C ASP A 191 26.52 -0.20 5.84
N GLU A 192 25.97 0.13 7.02
CA GLU A 192 25.17 -0.81 7.80
C GLU A 192 23.87 -1.17 7.09
N LEU A 193 23.14 -0.16 6.60
CA LEU A 193 21.91 -0.37 5.84
C LEU A 193 22.18 -1.16 4.56
N TRP A 194 23.30 -0.87 3.86
CA TRP A 194 23.65 -1.58 2.66
C TRP A 194 23.97 -3.06 2.93
N SER A 195 24.62 -3.37 4.05
CA SER A 195 24.85 -4.75 4.48
C SER A 195 23.54 -5.49 4.74
N LYS A 196 22.62 -4.89 5.48
CA LYS A 196 21.29 -5.45 5.75
C LYS A 196 20.48 -5.71 4.47
N ILE A 197 20.57 -4.82 3.48
CA ILE A 197 19.96 -5.02 2.16
C ILE A 197 20.56 -6.22 1.44
N LYS A 198 21.88 -6.36 1.41
CA LYS A 198 22.55 -7.50 0.78
C LYS A 198 22.24 -8.83 1.46
N GLU A 199 22.13 -8.84 2.76
CA GLU A 199 21.80 -10.00 3.57
C GLU A 199 20.33 -10.40 3.46
N GLY A 200 19.47 -9.50 2.92
CA GLY A 200 18.04 -9.72 2.74
C GLY A 200 17.24 -9.53 4.01
N GLU A 201 17.78 -8.83 5.00
CA GLU A 201 17.04 -8.40 6.18
C GLU A 201 16.05 -7.30 5.81
N LEU A 202 16.49 -6.30 5.02
CA LEU A 202 15.63 -5.28 4.45
C LEU A 202 15.21 -5.70 3.03
N LYS A 203 13.92 -5.61 2.73
CA LYS A 203 13.36 -6.14 1.48
C LYS A 203 12.59 -5.12 0.67
N GLY A 204 12.00 -4.11 1.31
CA GLY A 204 11.13 -3.17 0.63
C GLY A 204 11.12 -1.79 1.25
N LEU A 205 10.24 -0.95 0.70
CA LEU A 205 10.00 0.40 1.17
C LEU A 205 8.59 0.51 1.75
N SER A 206 8.43 1.39 2.73
CA SER A 206 7.15 1.83 3.25
C SER A 206 7.14 3.35 3.36
N ILE A 207 5.96 3.95 3.23
CA ILE A 207 5.79 5.41 3.27
C ILE A 207 5.41 5.85 4.68
N GLU A 208 6.05 6.90 5.13
CA GLU A 208 5.68 7.64 6.33
C GLU A 208 5.07 8.98 5.94
N GLY A 209 3.87 9.25 6.44
CA GLY A 209 3.18 10.49 6.12
C GLY A 209 1.82 10.58 6.80
N TYR A 210 1.20 11.74 6.67
CA TYR A 210 -0.12 12.01 7.21
C TYR A 210 -1.18 11.88 6.12
N PHE A 211 -2.03 10.86 6.26
CA PHE A 211 -3.17 10.61 5.40
C PHE A 211 -4.43 10.53 6.25
N ILE A 212 -5.55 10.99 5.71
CA ILE A 212 -6.84 10.89 6.36
C ILE A 212 -7.78 9.94 5.63
N ASP A 213 -8.70 9.39 6.39
CA ASP A 213 -9.81 8.62 5.89
C ASP A 213 -10.78 9.54 5.14
N LYS A 214 -11.05 9.25 3.88
CA LYS A 214 -11.97 10.04 3.04
C LYS A 214 -13.38 10.08 3.62
N MET A 215 -13.84 9.01 4.26
CA MET A 215 -15.15 8.96 4.92
C MET A 215 -15.18 9.89 6.14
N GLN A 216 -14.11 9.96 6.90
CA GLN A 216 -13.98 10.87 8.03
C GLN A 216 -14.07 12.32 7.57
N LYS A 217 -13.36 12.68 6.49
CA LYS A 217 -13.48 14.03 5.88
C LYS A 217 -14.89 14.37 5.42
N MET A 218 -15.62 13.41 4.86
CA MET A 218 -17.02 13.64 4.45
C MET A 218 -17.94 13.82 5.65
N SER A 219 -17.68 13.15 6.78
CA SER A 219 -18.45 13.31 8.01
C SER A 219 -18.18 14.63 8.75
N GLU A 220 -16.96 15.16 8.62
CA GLU A 220 -16.59 16.47 9.19
C GLU A 220 -17.20 17.66 8.43
N LYS A 221 -17.57 17.46 7.17
CA LYS A 221 -18.39 18.41 6.38
C LYS A 221 -19.88 18.23 6.60
N GLN A 222 -20.33 18.12 7.84
CA GLN A 222 -21.76 18.29 8.12
C GLN A 222 -22.14 19.74 7.80
N PRO A 223 -23.27 19.94 7.11
CA PRO A 223 -23.73 21.30 6.81
C PRO A 223 -23.89 22.06 8.12
N THR A 224 -23.36 23.26 8.16
CA THR A 224 -23.53 24.16 9.30
C THR A 224 -25.02 24.45 9.50
N ASP A 225 -25.41 24.77 10.75
CA ASP A 225 -26.80 25.14 11.04
C ASP A 225 -27.33 26.27 10.14
N LEU A 226 -26.43 27.15 9.67
CA LEU A 226 -26.73 28.21 8.70
C LEU A 226 -27.05 27.68 7.31
N GLU A 227 -26.37 26.64 6.84
CA GLU A 227 -26.64 25.99 5.55
C GLU A 227 -27.94 25.20 5.61
N ILE A 228 -28.22 24.56 6.75
CA ILE A 228 -29.50 23.86 7.00
C ILE A 228 -30.66 24.88 7.04
N LEU A 229 -30.50 26.01 7.74
CA LEU A 229 -31.51 27.05 7.80
C LEU A 229 -31.73 27.73 6.45
N SER A 230 -30.69 27.91 5.65
CA SER A 230 -30.79 28.47 4.28
C SER A 230 -31.57 27.54 3.37
N ALA A 231 -31.30 26.23 3.40
CA ALA A 231 -32.00 25.23 2.60
C ALA A 231 -33.50 25.08 3.03
N LEU A 232 -33.81 25.27 4.32
CA LEU A 232 -35.19 25.24 4.85
C LEU A 232 -35.99 26.51 4.47
N ASN A 233 -35.32 27.63 4.20
CA ASN A 233 -36.00 28.88 3.77
C ASN A 233 -36.24 28.93 2.27
N GLU A 234 -35.71 28.02 1.48
CA GLU A 234 -35.95 27.85 0.03
C GLU A 234 -37.06 26.86 -0.31
N LEU A 235 -37.66 26.21 0.70
CA LEU A 235 -38.84 25.32 0.60
C LEU A 235 -40.13 26.06 0.95
#